data_5117c8f3182ddf0b4705e72adb889e9f
#
_entry.id   5117c8f3182ddf0b4705e72adb889e9f
#
_cell.length_a   1.000
_cell.length_b   1.000
_cell.length_c   1.000
_cell.angle_alpha   90.00
_cell.angle_beta   90.00
_cell.angle_gamma   90.00
#
_symmetry.space_group_name_H-M   'P 1'
#
loop_
_entity.id
_entity.type
_entity.pdbx_description
1 polymer ?
#
loop_
_entity_poly.entity_id
_entity_poly.type
_entity_poly.pdbx_seq_one_letter_code
_entity_poly.pdbx_strand_id
1 'polypeptide(L)'
;MRFKRFIFRSVLLAVTLPLLTACNPIHGRTEAYSKSFFAMDTYMTFTVYDDNAEDARAALACAQEEIDALEALIAVTDAQSDIYAVNHGGGQPVAIQERTAELLSFALRMAQETGGALEPTLYPVLSAWGFTTDENRIPPGGQIDGLLETVGYDRVQVTDDGVTMADGMMLDLGSVGKGYAGDRAEQILREKGIDSAVLDIGGNIQAVGTKPDGSDWKLGLRSPFGEGIFGTLQIADKAVVTSGNYERYFIGEDGVRYGHILDPKTGYPVDNGLASVTIIAKEGKVCDALSTALFVMGLEDAVRYWRSRQEEQPFDMILVTEEKEVYVTEEIKDRFNLMKEYSSMPVHQIVLSE
;
A
#
# COMPACT_ATOMS: atom_id res chain seq x y z
N MET A 1 100.19 31.66 29.01
CA MET A 1 99.26 30.66 28.43
C MET A 1 97.86 31.05 28.80
N ARG A 2 97.08 31.55 27.81
CA ARG A 2 95.69 32.04 28.00
C ARG A 2 94.74 31.01 27.46
N PHE A 3 93.89 30.35 28.29
CA PHE A 3 92.77 29.50 27.88
C PHE A 3 91.57 30.36 27.50
N LYS A 4 91.12 30.25 26.25
CA LYS A 4 89.87 30.83 25.78
C LYS A 4 88.72 29.85 26.08
N ARG A 5 87.76 30.30 26.88
CA ARG A 5 86.53 29.57 27.13
C ARG A 5 85.54 29.85 25.93
N PHE A 6 85.13 28.78 25.22
CA PHE A 6 84.03 28.77 24.27
C PHE A 6 82.75 28.55 25.04
N ILE A 7 81.86 29.48 24.93
CA ILE A 7 80.49 29.34 25.47
C ILE A 7 79.63 28.87 24.31
N PHE A 8 79.09 27.60 24.40
CA PHE A 8 78.11 27.06 23.53
C PHE A 8 76.68 27.62 23.99
N ARG A 9 76.06 28.44 23.18
CA ARG A 9 74.66 28.79 23.39
C ARG A 9 73.79 27.74 22.66
N SER A 10 73.14 26.87 23.40
CA SER A 10 72.13 25.96 22.89
C SER A 10 70.87 26.76 22.66
N VAL A 11 70.45 26.91 21.40
CA VAL A 11 69.16 27.46 21.01
C VAL A 11 68.10 26.30 21.06
N LEU A 12 67.23 26.33 22.06
CA LEU A 12 66.14 25.41 22.22
C LEU A 12 65.02 25.86 21.25
N LEU A 13 64.89 25.17 20.11
CA LEU A 13 63.80 25.38 19.15
C LEU A 13 62.55 24.66 19.66
N ALA A 14 61.63 25.39 20.28
CA ALA A 14 60.32 24.86 20.66
C ALA A 14 59.45 24.71 19.40
N VAL A 15 59.32 23.47 18.91
CA VAL A 15 58.36 23.12 17.87
C VAL A 15 56.97 22.99 18.51
N THR A 16 56.16 24.03 18.40
CA THR A 16 54.73 23.93 18.73
C THR A 16 54.01 23.20 17.61
N LEU A 17 53.69 21.92 17.84
CA LEU A 17 52.80 21.12 17.00
C LEU A 17 51.37 21.64 17.23
N PRO A 18 50.63 22.14 16.22
CA PRO A 18 49.21 22.42 16.38
C PRO A 18 48.48 21.07 16.49
N LEU A 19 47.92 20.77 17.66
CA LEU A 19 46.90 19.74 17.81
C LEU A 19 45.68 20.17 16.98
N LEU A 20 45.63 19.71 15.74
CA LEU A 20 44.39 19.65 14.98
C LEU A 20 43.48 18.62 15.67
N THR A 21 42.66 19.06 16.62
CA THR A 21 41.49 18.34 17.03
C THR A 21 40.56 18.31 15.81
N ALA A 22 40.69 17.23 15.05
CA ALA A 22 39.64 16.85 14.12
C ALA A 22 38.39 16.59 14.98
N CYS A 23 37.49 17.56 15.08
CA CYS A 23 36.09 17.30 15.40
C CYS A 23 35.58 16.38 14.29
N ASN A 24 35.69 15.05 14.52
CA ASN A 24 34.75 14.17 13.83
C ASN A 24 33.36 14.64 14.26
N PRO A 25 32.47 15.06 13.36
CA PRO A 25 31.09 15.17 13.72
C PRO A 25 30.71 13.77 14.23
N ILE A 26 30.29 13.68 15.50
CA ILE A 26 29.58 12.53 15.99
C ILE A 26 28.34 12.49 15.10
N HIS A 27 28.37 11.67 14.05
CA HIS A 27 27.15 11.34 13.31
C HIS A 27 26.27 10.72 14.39
N GLY A 28 25.16 11.38 14.70
CA GLY A 28 24.16 10.89 15.62
C GLY A 28 23.83 9.46 15.20
N ARG A 29 23.71 8.58 16.16
CA ARG A 29 23.32 7.20 15.88
C ARG A 29 21.89 7.24 15.39
N THR A 30 21.63 6.88 14.13
CA THR A 30 20.29 6.76 13.59
C THR A 30 19.46 5.83 14.46
N GLU A 31 18.35 6.33 14.99
CA GLU A 31 17.44 5.61 15.87
C GLU A 31 16.07 5.43 15.20
N ALA A 32 15.33 4.40 15.63
CA ALA A 32 13.98 4.16 15.16
C ALA A 32 12.96 4.91 16.01
N TYR A 33 12.06 5.63 15.37
CA TYR A 33 10.92 6.30 16.00
C TYR A 33 9.64 5.77 15.38
N SER A 34 8.71 5.34 16.21
CA SER A 34 7.45 4.75 15.74
C SER A 34 6.24 5.49 16.30
N LYS A 35 5.18 5.56 15.49
CA LYS A 35 3.88 6.07 15.88
C LYS A 35 2.80 5.12 15.38
N SER A 36 1.88 4.72 16.27
CA SER A 36 0.71 3.93 15.92
C SER A 36 -0.55 4.75 16.17
N PHE A 37 -1.51 4.63 15.24
CA PHE A 37 -2.78 5.34 15.28
C PHE A 37 -3.84 4.55 14.53
N PHE A 38 -5.11 4.92 14.66
CA PHE A 38 -6.22 4.30 13.95
C PHE A 38 -6.76 5.29 12.93
N ALA A 39 -6.83 4.89 11.67
CA ALA A 39 -7.40 5.66 10.57
C ALA A 39 -7.84 4.69 9.45
N MET A 40 -8.78 5.10 8.60
CA MET A 40 -9.31 4.32 7.47
C MET A 40 -9.72 2.89 7.88
N ASP A 41 -10.42 2.79 9.02
CA ASP A 41 -10.94 1.54 9.60
C ASP A 41 -9.84 0.49 9.89
N THR A 42 -8.60 0.93 10.17
CA THR A 42 -7.50 0.03 10.49
C THR A 42 -6.45 0.64 11.43
N TYR A 43 -5.66 -0.20 12.09
CA TYR A 43 -4.46 0.24 12.80
C TYR A 43 -3.30 0.42 11.83
N MET A 44 -2.65 1.57 11.95
CA MET A 44 -1.46 1.92 11.19
C MET A 44 -0.27 2.07 12.12
N THR A 45 0.91 1.69 11.65
CA THR A 45 2.18 1.87 12.39
C THR A 45 3.25 2.37 11.45
N PHE A 46 3.70 3.60 11.67
CA PHE A 46 4.78 4.23 10.93
C PHE A 46 6.06 4.20 11.75
N THR A 47 7.13 3.70 11.16
CA THR A 47 8.47 3.68 11.75
C THR A 47 9.43 4.40 10.83
N VAL A 48 10.03 5.47 11.34
CA VAL A 48 11.06 6.27 10.64
C VAL A 48 12.39 6.13 11.35
N TYR A 49 13.47 6.31 10.61
CA TYR A 49 14.83 6.26 11.13
C TYR A 49 15.51 7.60 10.89
N ASP A 50 15.96 8.23 11.97
CA ASP A 50 16.58 9.54 11.95
C ASP A 50 17.61 9.67 13.08
N ASP A 51 18.53 10.64 13.00
CA ASP A 51 19.48 10.98 14.06
C ASP A 51 18.92 12.08 15.00
N ASN A 52 17.80 12.70 14.64
CA ASN A 52 17.12 13.74 15.40
C ASN A 52 15.68 13.29 15.80
N ALA A 53 15.48 13.11 17.11
CA ALA A 53 14.19 12.69 17.66
C ALA A 53 13.05 13.70 17.46
N GLU A 54 13.35 15.01 17.40
CA GLU A 54 12.34 16.05 17.21
C GLU A 54 11.86 16.07 15.77
N ASP A 55 12.77 16.01 14.80
CA ASP A 55 12.47 15.96 13.37
C ASP A 55 11.70 14.67 13.02
N ALA A 56 12.12 13.52 13.53
CA ALA A 56 11.42 12.24 13.36
C ALA A 56 9.97 12.29 13.86
N ARG A 57 9.73 12.83 15.07
CA ARG A 57 8.38 12.94 15.63
C ARG A 57 7.53 13.95 14.88
N ALA A 58 8.11 15.05 14.43
CA ALA A 58 7.41 16.05 13.61
C ALA A 58 7.01 15.46 12.25
N ALA A 59 7.91 14.70 11.59
CA ALA A 59 7.61 14.03 10.34
C ALA A 59 6.46 13.00 10.49
N LEU A 60 6.51 12.18 11.54
CA LEU A 60 5.44 11.22 11.87
C LEU A 60 4.10 11.91 12.17
N ALA A 61 4.11 13.07 12.83
CA ALA A 61 2.90 13.83 13.09
C ALA A 61 2.29 14.37 11.79
N CYS A 62 3.09 14.99 10.93
CA CYS A 62 2.62 15.50 9.63
C CYS A 62 2.10 14.36 8.72
N ALA A 63 2.75 13.20 8.71
CA ALA A 63 2.29 12.05 7.94
C ALA A 63 0.92 11.54 8.44
N GLN A 64 0.69 11.49 9.76
CA GLN A 64 -0.62 11.15 10.30
C GLN A 64 -1.67 12.20 9.95
N GLU A 65 -1.38 13.50 10.10
CA GLU A 65 -2.31 14.58 9.75
C GLU A 65 -2.76 14.49 8.28
N GLU A 66 -1.86 14.10 7.37
CA GLU A 66 -2.20 13.85 5.95
C GLU A 66 -3.16 12.67 5.79
N ILE A 67 -2.95 11.56 6.53
CA ILE A 67 -3.86 10.41 6.51
C ILE A 67 -5.25 10.80 7.03
N ASP A 68 -5.31 11.48 8.18
CA ASP A 68 -6.56 11.92 8.80
C ASP A 68 -7.34 12.87 7.85
N ALA A 69 -6.62 13.77 7.17
CA ALA A 69 -7.21 14.67 6.18
C ALA A 69 -7.74 13.93 4.95
N LEU A 70 -7.03 12.91 4.47
CA LEU A 70 -7.47 12.08 3.34
C LEU A 70 -8.71 11.25 3.71
N GLU A 71 -8.72 10.62 4.89
CA GLU A 71 -9.89 9.88 5.39
C GLU A 71 -11.14 10.76 5.41
N ALA A 72 -11.02 11.99 5.96
CA ALA A 72 -12.13 12.94 6.00
C ALA A 72 -12.70 13.29 4.62
N LEU A 73 -11.90 13.17 3.55
CA LEU A 73 -12.35 13.44 2.17
C LEU A 73 -13.05 12.25 1.52
N ILE A 74 -12.61 11.02 1.82
CA ILE A 74 -13.05 9.83 1.06
C ILE A 74 -13.95 8.88 1.85
N ALA A 75 -14.22 9.16 3.15
CA ALA A 75 -15.09 8.33 3.97
C ALA A 75 -16.52 8.30 3.43
N VAL A 76 -17.00 7.14 3.03
CA VAL A 76 -18.33 6.97 2.41
C VAL A 76 -19.48 7.30 3.37
N THR A 77 -19.26 7.15 4.68
CA THR A 77 -20.26 7.33 5.74
C THR A 77 -20.21 8.69 6.44
N ASP A 78 -19.19 9.51 6.18
CA ASP A 78 -19.09 10.85 6.76
C ASP A 78 -19.81 11.88 5.88
N ALA A 79 -20.86 12.50 6.41
CA ALA A 79 -21.66 13.49 5.69
C ALA A 79 -20.87 14.77 5.29
N GLN A 80 -19.65 14.94 5.78
CA GLN A 80 -18.79 16.06 5.41
C GLN A 80 -17.76 15.70 4.32
N SER A 81 -17.66 14.42 3.95
CA SER A 81 -16.72 13.96 2.93
C SER A 81 -17.20 14.27 1.52
N ASP A 82 -16.25 14.42 0.60
CA ASP A 82 -16.54 14.59 -0.83
C ASP A 82 -17.27 13.37 -1.40
N ILE A 83 -16.83 12.16 -1.04
CA ILE A 83 -17.44 10.92 -1.57
C ILE A 83 -18.88 10.74 -1.06
N TYR A 84 -19.15 11.08 0.19
CA TYR A 84 -20.52 11.10 0.68
C TYR A 84 -21.39 12.09 -0.10
N ALA A 85 -20.89 13.32 -0.33
CA ALA A 85 -21.60 14.33 -1.08
C ALA A 85 -21.89 13.87 -2.52
N VAL A 86 -20.94 13.26 -3.21
CA VAL A 86 -21.10 12.67 -4.55
C VAL A 86 -22.16 11.57 -4.53
N ASN A 87 -22.09 10.66 -3.57
CA ASN A 87 -23.03 9.54 -3.40
C ASN A 87 -24.48 9.99 -3.12
N HIS A 88 -24.67 11.22 -2.63
CA HIS A 88 -25.97 11.80 -2.34
C HIS A 88 -26.34 12.96 -3.27
N GLY A 89 -25.60 13.16 -4.36
CA GLY A 89 -25.77 14.26 -5.31
C GLY A 89 -27.00 14.15 -6.21
N GLY A 90 -27.71 13.00 -6.22
CA GLY A 90 -28.95 12.82 -6.99
C GLY A 90 -28.80 13.07 -8.50
N GLY A 91 -27.66 12.68 -9.07
CA GLY A 91 -27.34 12.86 -10.50
C GLY A 91 -26.89 14.28 -10.89
N GLN A 92 -26.76 15.20 -9.93
CA GLN A 92 -26.26 16.54 -10.19
C GLN A 92 -24.73 16.62 -10.03
N PRO A 93 -24.04 17.56 -10.72
CA PRO A 93 -22.61 17.78 -10.50
C PRO A 93 -22.34 18.17 -9.05
N VAL A 94 -21.37 17.49 -8.42
CA VAL A 94 -20.92 17.76 -7.06
C VAL A 94 -19.46 18.20 -7.09
N ALA A 95 -19.16 19.39 -6.62
CA ALA A 95 -17.79 19.88 -6.49
C ALA A 95 -17.06 19.08 -5.40
N ILE A 96 -15.84 18.65 -5.70
CA ILE A 96 -14.96 17.91 -4.80
C ILE A 96 -13.58 18.57 -4.72
N GLN A 97 -12.81 18.26 -3.70
CA GLN A 97 -11.45 18.75 -3.57
C GLN A 97 -10.50 18.08 -4.58
N GLU A 98 -9.42 18.78 -4.94
CA GLU A 98 -8.42 18.32 -5.91
C GLU A 98 -7.86 16.92 -5.58
N ARG A 99 -7.58 16.64 -4.29
CA ARG A 99 -7.09 15.33 -3.85
C ARG A 99 -8.08 14.21 -4.11
N THR A 100 -9.35 14.46 -3.86
CA THR A 100 -10.44 13.50 -4.13
C THR A 100 -10.57 13.27 -5.64
N ALA A 101 -10.50 14.35 -6.43
CA ALA A 101 -10.53 14.27 -7.89
C ALA A 101 -9.36 13.49 -8.47
N GLU A 102 -8.14 13.68 -7.93
CA GLU A 102 -6.93 12.90 -8.30
C GLU A 102 -7.14 11.41 -8.04
N LEU A 103 -7.54 11.05 -6.82
CA LEU A 103 -7.72 9.65 -6.43
C LEU A 103 -8.87 8.99 -7.20
N LEU A 104 -9.99 9.68 -7.38
CA LEU A 104 -11.13 9.18 -8.16
C LEU A 104 -10.74 8.97 -9.62
N SER A 105 -10.04 9.95 -10.24
CA SER A 105 -9.55 9.82 -11.61
C SER A 105 -8.57 8.66 -11.76
N PHE A 106 -7.72 8.42 -10.76
CA PHE A 106 -6.86 7.24 -10.72
C PHE A 106 -7.68 5.95 -10.65
N ALA A 107 -8.66 5.85 -9.76
CA ALA A 107 -9.52 4.67 -9.60
C ALA A 107 -10.29 4.36 -10.90
N LEU A 108 -10.88 5.37 -11.56
CA LEU A 108 -11.60 5.22 -12.82
C LEU A 108 -10.67 4.77 -13.96
N ARG A 109 -9.45 5.30 -14.03
CA ARG A 109 -8.44 4.84 -14.99
C ARG A 109 -8.06 3.38 -14.74
N MET A 110 -7.81 2.98 -13.49
CA MET A 110 -7.52 1.59 -13.15
C MET A 110 -8.70 0.67 -13.46
N ALA A 111 -9.93 1.13 -13.23
CA ALA A 111 -11.14 0.38 -13.62
C ALA A 111 -11.18 0.14 -15.14
N GLN A 112 -10.90 1.14 -15.94
CA GLN A 112 -10.80 1.02 -17.39
C GLN A 112 -9.68 0.07 -17.83
N GLU A 113 -8.48 0.23 -17.27
CA GLU A 113 -7.30 -0.58 -17.62
C GLU A 113 -7.45 -2.05 -17.23
N THR A 114 -8.19 -2.34 -16.17
CA THR A 114 -8.48 -3.70 -15.69
C THR A 114 -9.77 -4.29 -16.26
N GLY A 115 -10.44 -3.57 -17.19
CA GLY A 115 -11.69 -4.02 -17.82
C GLY A 115 -12.84 -4.20 -16.81
N GLY A 116 -12.86 -3.38 -15.77
CA GLY A 116 -13.87 -3.38 -14.71
C GLY A 116 -13.61 -4.42 -13.60
N ALA A 117 -12.45 -5.07 -13.56
CA ALA A 117 -12.12 -5.95 -12.45
C ALA A 117 -11.86 -5.14 -11.15
N LEU A 118 -11.32 -3.92 -11.25
CA LEU A 118 -11.45 -2.88 -10.25
C LEU A 118 -12.72 -2.08 -10.55
N GLU A 119 -13.65 -1.96 -9.59
CA GLU A 119 -14.93 -1.27 -9.83
C GLU A 119 -15.26 -0.36 -8.63
N PRO A 120 -14.96 0.95 -8.73
CA PRO A 120 -15.18 1.88 -7.63
C PRO A 120 -16.67 2.20 -7.37
N THR A 121 -17.61 1.75 -8.22
CA THR A 121 -19.04 1.98 -8.01
C THR A 121 -19.77 0.78 -7.38
N LEU A 122 -19.03 -0.19 -6.83
CA LEU A 122 -19.59 -1.44 -6.28
C LEU A 122 -20.20 -1.29 -4.87
N TYR A 123 -20.14 -0.09 -4.26
CA TYR A 123 -20.58 0.15 -2.88
C TYR A 123 -22.01 -0.31 -2.57
N PRO A 124 -23.02 -0.13 -3.44
CA PRO A 124 -24.37 -0.63 -3.17
C PRO A 124 -24.43 -2.15 -2.98
N VAL A 125 -23.63 -2.88 -3.74
CA VAL A 125 -23.52 -4.35 -3.64
C VAL A 125 -22.78 -4.76 -2.36
N LEU A 126 -21.64 -4.11 -2.04
CA LEU A 126 -20.91 -4.33 -0.79
C LEU A 126 -21.79 -4.09 0.44
N SER A 127 -22.61 -3.04 0.41
CA SER A 127 -23.56 -2.71 1.46
C SER A 127 -24.68 -3.76 1.59
N ALA A 128 -25.15 -4.32 0.49
CA ALA A 128 -26.15 -5.40 0.53
C ALA A 128 -25.63 -6.66 1.20
N TRP A 129 -24.35 -6.99 1.03
CA TRP A 129 -23.66 -8.09 1.73
C TRP A 129 -23.36 -7.77 3.20
N GLY A 130 -23.46 -6.49 3.61
CA GLY A 130 -23.14 -6.03 4.96
C GLY A 130 -21.65 -5.87 5.23
N PHE A 131 -20.79 -5.89 4.21
CA PHE A 131 -19.32 -5.67 4.37
C PHE A 131 -18.95 -4.25 4.77
N THR A 132 -19.87 -3.31 4.64
CA THR A 132 -19.73 -1.90 5.04
C THR A 132 -20.28 -1.62 6.44
N THR A 133 -20.83 -2.64 7.10
CA THR A 133 -21.40 -2.60 8.45
C THR A 133 -21.02 -3.88 9.20
N ASP A 134 -21.39 -3.98 10.49
CA ASP A 134 -21.20 -5.22 11.26
C ASP A 134 -22.32 -6.26 11.02
N GLU A 135 -23.24 -5.98 10.10
CA GLU A 135 -24.42 -6.81 9.83
C GLU A 135 -24.24 -7.63 8.55
N ASN A 136 -23.26 -8.53 8.55
CA ASN A 136 -23.00 -9.43 7.43
C ASN A 136 -24.21 -10.35 7.14
N ARG A 137 -24.56 -10.49 5.86
CA ARG A 137 -25.68 -11.33 5.41
C ARG A 137 -25.51 -11.77 3.95
N ILE A 138 -26.15 -12.86 3.61
CA ILE A 138 -26.31 -13.27 2.20
C ILE A 138 -27.52 -12.50 1.64
N PRO A 139 -27.32 -11.64 0.61
CA PRO A 139 -28.45 -10.91 0.01
C PRO A 139 -29.50 -11.85 -0.57
N PRO A 140 -30.81 -11.52 -0.47
CA PRO A 140 -31.87 -12.29 -1.10
C PRO A 140 -31.68 -12.41 -2.62
N GLY A 141 -32.12 -13.53 -3.20
CA GLY A 141 -32.06 -13.74 -4.65
C GLY A 141 -32.77 -12.58 -5.41
N GLY A 142 -32.15 -12.10 -6.50
CA GLY A 142 -32.62 -10.99 -7.31
C GLY A 142 -32.28 -9.59 -6.77
N GLN A 143 -31.90 -9.42 -5.51
CA GLN A 143 -31.47 -8.11 -5.00
C GLN A 143 -30.16 -7.68 -5.66
N ILE A 144 -29.22 -8.58 -5.82
CA ILE A 144 -27.93 -8.30 -6.44
C ILE A 144 -28.10 -7.87 -7.89
N ASP A 145 -28.95 -8.58 -8.66
CA ASP A 145 -29.21 -8.23 -10.06
C ASP A 145 -29.69 -6.77 -10.21
N GLY A 146 -30.62 -6.34 -9.33
CA GLY A 146 -31.11 -4.96 -9.36
C GLY A 146 -30.04 -3.93 -8.94
N LEU A 147 -29.15 -4.28 -8.01
CA LEU A 147 -28.06 -3.40 -7.61
C LEU A 147 -26.95 -3.31 -8.66
N LEU A 148 -26.69 -4.37 -9.42
CA LEU A 148 -25.71 -4.36 -10.52
C LEU A 148 -26.12 -3.38 -11.63
N GLU A 149 -27.40 -3.05 -11.79
CA GLU A 149 -27.84 -1.99 -12.69
C GLU A 149 -27.30 -0.60 -12.31
N THR A 150 -26.89 -0.40 -11.05
CA THR A 150 -26.28 0.85 -10.56
C THR A 150 -24.74 0.81 -10.55
N VAL A 151 -24.11 -0.28 -11.01
CA VAL A 151 -22.65 -0.45 -11.08
C VAL A 151 -22.15 -0.16 -12.49
N GLY A 152 -21.03 0.59 -12.60
CA GLY A 152 -20.40 0.89 -13.88
C GLY A 152 -19.56 2.15 -13.84
N TYR A 153 -18.23 1.99 -13.72
CA TYR A 153 -17.26 3.08 -13.65
C TYR A 153 -17.30 4.03 -14.87
N ASP A 154 -17.70 3.53 -16.04
CA ASP A 154 -17.81 4.27 -17.30
C ASP A 154 -18.96 5.29 -17.32
N ARG A 155 -19.85 5.24 -16.32
CA ARG A 155 -20.94 6.20 -16.11
C ARG A 155 -20.62 7.31 -15.11
N VAL A 156 -19.41 7.30 -14.53
CA VAL A 156 -18.90 8.36 -13.65
C VAL A 156 -18.14 9.38 -14.50
N GLN A 157 -18.52 10.64 -14.40
CA GLN A 157 -17.87 11.75 -15.11
C GLN A 157 -17.20 12.68 -14.12
N VAL A 158 -15.92 12.94 -14.32
CA VAL A 158 -15.15 13.93 -13.57
C VAL A 158 -14.83 15.09 -14.51
N THR A 159 -15.32 16.28 -14.19
CA THR A 159 -15.15 17.49 -14.98
C THR A 159 -14.75 18.66 -14.09
N ASP A 160 -14.46 19.83 -14.69
CA ASP A 160 -14.18 21.06 -13.93
C ASP A 160 -15.36 21.52 -13.08
N ASP A 161 -16.60 21.14 -13.44
CA ASP A 161 -17.83 21.45 -12.70
C ASP A 161 -18.07 20.48 -11.51
N GLY A 162 -17.28 19.40 -11.41
CA GLY A 162 -17.38 18.39 -10.38
C GLY A 162 -17.63 16.98 -10.92
N VAL A 163 -18.07 16.09 -10.02
CA VAL A 163 -18.37 14.69 -10.31
C VAL A 163 -19.86 14.51 -10.55
N THR A 164 -20.20 13.83 -11.64
CA THR A 164 -21.57 13.44 -11.98
C THR A 164 -21.64 11.94 -12.20
N MET A 165 -22.68 11.31 -11.68
CA MET A 165 -23.02 9.90 -11.93
C MET A 165 -24.53 9.71 -11.88
N ALA A 166 -25.05 8.60 -12.42
CA ALA A 166 -26.49 8.35 -12.41
C ALA A 166 -27.03 8.18 -10.97
N ASP A 167 -28.29 8.53 -10.76
CA ASP A 167 -28.96 8.35 -9.47
C ASP A 167 -28.95 6.86 -9.06
N GLY A 168 -28.72 6.60 -7.76
CA GLY A 168 -28.58 5.26 -7.21
C GLY A 168 -27.20 4.64 -7.34
N MET A 169 -26.27 5.21 -8.12
CA MET A 169 -24.84 4.83 -8.10
C MET A 169 -24.18 5.37 -6.83
N MET A 170 -23.21 4.62 -6.30
CA MET A 170 -22.41 5.06 -5.16
C MET A 170 -20.96 4.62 -5.32
N LEU A 171 -20.05 5.54 -5.04
CA LEU A 171 -18.61 5.34 -5.07
C LEU A 171 -18.09 4.81 -3.73
N ASP A 172 -17.06 3.96 -3.82
CA ASP A 172 -16.18 3.57 -2.73
C ASP A 172 -14.73 3.52 -3.26
N LEU A 173 -13.83 4.21 -2.58
CA LEU A 173 -12.40 4.27 -2.94
C LEU A 173 -11.53 3.38 -2.03
N GLY A 174 -12.12 2.45 -1.28
CA GLY A 174 -11.41 1.57 -0.35
C GLY A 174 -10.36 0.67 -1.01
N SER A 175 -10.53 0.33 -2.30
CA SER A 175 -9.58 -0.49 -3.07
C SER A 175 -8.34 0.28 -3.58
N VAL A 176 -8.27 1.59 -3.35
CA VAL A 176 -7.15 2.46 -3.77
C VAL A 176 -6.71 3.41 -2.65
N GLY A 177 -7.56 3.61 -1.65
CA GLY A 177 -7.42 4.65 -0.64
C GLY A 177 -6.21 4.45 0.28
N LYS A 178 -5.98 3.23 0.75
CA LYS A 178 -4.85 2.92 1.64
C LYS A 178 -3.51 3.02 0.92
N GLY A 179 -3.45 2.55 -0.33
CA GLY A 179 -2.27 2.69 -1.15
C GLY A 179 -1.92 4.15 -1.45
N TYR A 180 -2.93 4.96 -1.80
CA TYR A 180 -2.75 6.40 -1.99
C TYR A 180 -2.31 7.11 -0.70
N ALA A 181 -2.89 6.72 0.43
CA ALA A 181 -2.48 7.22 1.74
C ALA A 181 -0.99 6.94 2.03
N GLY A 182 -0.50 5.74 1.68
CA GLY A 182 0.91 5.39 1.77
C GLY A 182 1.82 6.26 0.90
N ASP A 183 1.42 6.49 -0.36
CA ASP A 183 2.16 7.36 -1.28
C ASP A 183 2.24 8.81 -0.75
N ARG A 184 1.13 9.33 -0.20
CA ARG A 184 1.09 10.67 0.39
C ARG A 184 1.95 10.77 1.65
N ALA A 185 1.86 9.78 2.53
CA ALA A 185 2.69 9.72 3.74
C ALA A 185 4.18 9.62 3.40
N GLU A 186 4.58 8.79 2.43
CA GLU A 186 5.96 8.73 1.93
C GLU A 186 6.43 10.09 1.44
N GLN A 187 5.60 10.78 0.60
CA GLN A 187 5.94 12.10 0.11
C GLN A 187 6.22 13.08 1.25
N ILE A 188 5.34 13.16 2.25
CA ILE A 188 5.51 14.02 3.43
C ILE A 188 6.81 13.68 4.18
N LEU A 189 7.08 12.39 4.39
CA LEU A 189 8.31 11.96 5.07
C LEU A 189 9.56 12.41 4.31
N ARG A 190 9.59 12.24 2.99
CA ARG A 190 10.71 12.69 2.16
C ARG A 190 10.89 14.22 2.17
N GLU A 191 9.79 14.99 2.12
CA GLU A 191 9.80 16.45 2.25
C GLU A 191 10.36 16.91 3.61
N LYS A 192 10.24 16.07 4.64
CA LYS A 192 10.81 16.27 5.98
C LYS A 192 12.24 15.72 6.13
N GLY A 193 12.83 15.19 5.05
CA GLY A 193 14.21 14.67 5.05
C GLY A 193 14.34 13.24 5.58
N ILE A 194 13.24 12.48 5.71
CA ILE A 194 13.27 11.08 6.11
C ILE A 194 13.47 10.20 4.87
N ASP A 195 14.63 9.54 4.79
CA ASP A 195 15.01 8.68 3.67
C ASP A 195 14.93 7.18 4.00
N SER A 196 14.62 6.83 5.25
CA SER A 196 14.54 5.45 5.73
C SER A 196 13.32 5.27 6.63
N ALA A 197 12.29 4.58 6.13
CA ALA A 197 11.06 4.32 6.88
C ALA A 197 10.32 3.07 6.38
N VAL A 198 9.46 2.51 7.25
CA VAL A 198 8.44 1.53 6.91
C VAL A 198 7.10 1.99 7.47
N LEU A 199 6.10 2.07 6.59
CA LEU A 199 4.73 2.44 6.92
C LEU A 199 3.88 1.18 6.76
N ASP A 200 3.30 0.72 7.86
CA ASP A 200 2.25 -0.30 7.86
C ASP A 200 0.89 0.40 7.93
N ILE A 201 0.12 0.26 6.87
CA ILE A 201 -1.20 0.90 6.69
C ILE A 201 -2.25 -0.21 6.67
N GLY A 202 -2.36 -0.90 7.81
CA GLY A 202 -3.29 -2.02 7.97
C GLY A 202 -3.01 -3.19 7.02
N GLY A 203 -1.72 -3.54 6.87
CA GLY A 203 -1.24 -4.61 6.00
C GLY A 203 -0.75 -4.15 4.62
N ASN A 204 -1.12 -2.95 4.16
CA ASN A 204 -0.46 -2.31 3.03
C ASN A 204 0.87 -1.73 3.52
N ILE A 205 1.98 -2.18 2.97
CA ILE A 205 3.31 -1.73 3.40
C ILE A 205 3.90 -0.77 2.38
N GLN A 206 4.36 0.40 2.85
CA GLN A 206 5.18 1.33 2.08
C GLN A 206 6.58 1.38 2.68
N ALA A 207 7.58 0.93 1.93
CA ALA A 207 8.99 1.00 2.31
C ALA A 207 9.64 2.22 1.66
N VAL A 208 10.14 3.14 2.46
CA VAL A 208 10.86 4.33 2.03
C VAL A 208 12.35 4.03 2.09
N GLY A 209 13.02 4.09 0.93
CA GLY A 209 14.46 3.80 0.82
C GLY A 209 14.85 2.41 1.33
N THR A 210 16.02 2.33 1.97
CA THR A 210 16.59 1.14 2.61
C THR A 210 16.64 1.32 4.12
N LYS A 211 17.03 0.27 4.84
CA LYS A 211 17.40 0.40 6.26
C LYS A 211 18.61 1.32 6.43
N PRO A 212 18.84 1.86 7.65
CA PRO A 212 20.01 2.72 7.91
C PRO A 212 21.36 2.08 7.64
N ASP A 213 21.46 0.75 7.65
CA ASP A 213 22.68 -0.01 7.32
C ASP A 213 22.86 -0.27 5.81
N GLY A 214 21.93 0.25 4.98
CA GLY A 214 21.93 0.09 3.53
C GLY A 214 21.34 -1.24 3.05
N SER A 215 20.89 -2.12 3.95
CA SER A 215 20.25 -3.38 3.55
C SER A 215 18.77 -3.17 3.19
N ASP A 216 18.24 -4.09 2.39
CA ASP A 216 16.82 -4.13 2.04
C ASP A 216 15.94 -4.42 3.27
N TRP A 217 14.70 -3.92 3.21
CA TRP A 217 13.67 -4.29 4.15
C TRP A 217 13.26 -5.75 3.95
N LYS A 218 13.09 -6.47 5.06
CA LYS A 218 12.57 -7.84 5.04
C LYS A 218 11.18 -7.87 5.62
N LEU A 219 10.20 -8.13 4.76
CA LEU A 219 8.78 -8.19 5.10
C LEU A 219 8.34 -9.64 5.26
N GLY A 220 7.42 -9.89 6.21
CA GLY A 220 6.71 -11.15 6.34
C GLY A 220 5.41 -11.09 5.54
N LEU A 221 5.18 -12.05 4.65
CA LEU A 221 3.91 -12.20 3.94
C LEU A 221 2.97 -13.09 4.74
N ARG A 222 1.78 -12.57 5.06
CA ARG A 222 0.79 -13.25 5.89
C ARG A 222 0.29 -14.51 5.22
N SER A 223 0.09 -15.58 5.99
CA SER A 223 -0.41 -16.83 5.45
C SER A 223 -1.91 -16.75 5.14
N PRO A 224 -2.36 -17.11 3.91
CA PRO A 224 -3.78 -17.25 3.61
C PRO A 224 -4.43 -18.50 4.20
N PHE A 225 -3.64 -19.41 4.79
CA PHE A 225 -4.09 -20.71 5.28
C PHE A 225 -4.17 -20.82 6.81
N GLY A 226 -3.88 -19.74 7.54
CA GLY A 226 -3.91 -19.72 9.00
C GLY A 226 -3.06 -18.58 9.57
N GLU A 227 -2.78 -18.66 10.86
CA GLU A 227 -1.97 -17.65 11.53
C GLU A 227 -0.49 -17.67 11.10
N GLY A 228 0.17 -16.53 11.19
CA GLY A 228 1.58 -16.36 10.93
C GLY A 228 1.89 -15.95 9.49
N ILE A 229 3.13 -16.17 9.07
CA ILE A 229 3.66 -15.80 7.75
C ILE A 229 4.02 -17.05 6.94
N PHE A 230 3.70 -17.06 5.63
CA PHE A 230 4.07 -18.17 4.75
C PHE A 230 5.40 -17.95 4.04
N GLY A 231 5.82 -16.70 3.91
CA GLY A 231 7.05 -16.34 3.23
C GLY A 231 7.61 -15.00 3.68
N THR A 232 8.81 -14.71 3.23
CA THR A 232 9.46 -13.42 3.44
C THR A 232 9.90 -12.82 2.10
N LEU A 233 9.77 -11.50 1.98
CA LEU A 233 10.16 -10.74 0.80
C LEU A 233 11.15 -9.65 1.17
N GLN A 234 12.21 -9.47 0.36
CA GLN A 234 13.17 -8.37 0.50
C GLN A 234 12.86 -7.29 -0.53
N ILE A 235 12.69 -6.05 -0.05
CA ILE A 235 12.38 -4.89 -0.89
C ILE A 235 13.15 -3.65 -0.43
N ALA A 236 13.32 -2.69 -1.34
CA ALA A 236 13.75 -1.33 -1.04
C ALA A 236 12.93 -0.36 -1.90
N ASP A 237 12.49 0.73 -1.30
CA ASP A 237 11.82 1.83 -2.00
C ASP A 237 10.63 1.39 -2.87
N LYS A 238 9.80 0.50 -2.31
CA LYS A 238 8.61 -0.07 -2.97
C LYS A 238 7.47 -0.25 -1.97
N ALA A 239 6.26 -0.25 -2.50
CA ALA A 239 5.05 -0.69 -1.80
C ALA A 239 4.82 -2.19 -2.00
N VAL A 240 4.17 -2.81 -1.01
CA VAL A 240 3.69 -4.19 -1.05
C VAL A 240 2.28 -4.24 -0.48
N VAL A 241 1.33 -4.68 -1.30
CA VAL A 241 -0.07 -4.80 -0.89
C VAL A 241 -0.58 -6.19 -1.22
N THR A 242 -1.29 -6.78 -0.29
CA THR A 242 -1.89 -8.10 -0.46
C THR A 242 -3.41 -8.01 -0.35
N SER A 243 -4.12 -8.65 -1.27
CA SER A 243 -5.56 -8.89 -1.22
C SER A 243 -5.85 -10.38 -1.13
N GLY A 244 -6.87 -10.75 -0.35
CA GLY A 244 -7.31 -12.15 -0.21
C GLY A 244 -8.58 -12.29 0.61
N ASN A 245 -9.30 -13.38 0.36
CA ASN A 245 -10.59 -13.67 1.04
C ASN A 245 -10.45 -14.13 2.50
N TYR A 246 -9.22 -14.17 3.05
CA TYR A 246 -8.97 -14.51 4.45
C TYR A 246 -8.90 -13.28 5.38
N GLU A 247 -8.85 -12.08 4.83
CA GLU A 247 -8.71 -10.84 5.63
C GLU A 247 -10.04 -10.35 6.21
N ARG A 248 -11.05 -10.22 5.35
CA ARG A 248 -12.43 -9.86 5.77
C ARG A 248 -13.41 -10.83 5.16
N TYR A 249 -14.07 -11.62 5.99
CA TYR A 249 -15.07 -12.60 5.58
C TYR A 249 -16.06 -12.88 6.71
N PHE A 250 -17.15 -13.48 6.36
CA PHE A 250 -18.05 -14.12 7.33
C PHE A 250 -18.37 -15.56 6.90
N ILE A 251 -18.84 -16.37 7.84
CA ILE A 251 -19.33 -17.72 7.55
C ILE A 251 -20.85 -17.63 7.51
N GLY A 252 -21.45 -17.98 6.38
CA GLY A 252 -22.89 -18.03 6.21
C GLY A 252 -23.53 -19.15 7.04
N GLU A 253 -24.88 -19.13 7.16
CA GLU A 253 -25.64 -20.20 7.83
C GLU A 253 -25.49 -21.55 7.11
N ASP A 254 -25.12 -21.54 5.85
CA ASP A 254 -24.79 -22.70 5.01
C ASP A 254 -23.38 -23.26 5.24
N GLY A 255 -22.59 -22.62 6.12
CA GLY A 255 -21.21 -22.98 6.41
C GLY A 255 -20.19 -22.53 5.36
N VAL A 256 -20.61 -21.78 4.34
CA VAL A 256 -19.75 -21.25 3.29
C VAL A 256 -19.06 -19.97 3.77
N ARG A 257 -17.79 -19.78 3.38
CA ARG A 257 -17.04 -18.55 3.61
C ARG A 257 -17.35 -17.54 2.49
N TYR A 258 -17.79 -16.35 2.88
CA TYR A 258 -18.05 -15.24 2.00
C TYR A 258 -17.02 -14.12 2.23
N GLY A 259 -16.10 -13.93 1.29
CA GLY A 259 -15.09 -12.86 1.34
C GLY A 259 -15.65 -11.53 0.88
N HIS A 260 -15.01 -10.43 1.30
CA HIS A 260 -15.45 -9.07 0.97
C HIS A 260 -15.08 -8.62 -0.46
N ILE A 261 -14.16 -9.34 -1.15
CA ILE A 261 -13.81 -9.01 -2.53
C ILE A 261 -14.86 -9.65 -3.43
N LEU A 262 -15.66 -8.80 -4.08
CA LEU A 262 -16.76 -9.21 -4.94
C LEU A 262 -16.34 -9.13 -6.40
N ASP A 263 -16.83 -10.07 -7.22
CA ASP A 263 -16.75 -9.96 -8.67
C ASP A 263 -17.77 -8.92 -9.15
N PRO A 264 -17.36 -7.81 -9.78
CA PRO A 264 -18.27 -6.76 -10.24
C PRO A 264 -19.29 -7.23 -11.28
N LYS A 265 -19.02 -8.32 -11.97
CA LYS A 265 -19.94 -8.89 -13.00
C LYS A 265 -21.10 -9.66 -12.38
N THR A 266 -20.84 -10.30 -11.26
CA THR A 266 -21.83 -11.19 -10.61
C THR A 266 -22.37 -10.60 -9.31
N GLY A 267 -21.63 -9.68 -8.66
CA GLY A 267 -21.96 -9.13 -7.34
C GLY A 267 -21.78 -10.11 -6.20
N TYR A 268 -21.15 -11.27 -6.44
CA TYR A 268 -20.85 -12.29 -5.45
C TYR A 268 -19.37 -12.30 -5.09
N PRO A 269 -19.01 -12.81 -3.90
CA PRO A 269 -17.62 -13.04 -3.52
C PRO A 269 -16.85 -13.83 -4.57
N VAL A 270 -15.62 -13.39 -4.87
CA VAL A 270 -14.74 -14.05 -5.84
C VAL A 270 -14.42 -15.47 -5.36
N ASP A 271 -14.62 -16.45 -6.26
CA ASP A 271 -14.27 -17.85 -6.10
C ASP A 271 -13.62 -18.35 -7.40
N ASN A 272 -12.30 -18.18 -7.53
CA ASN A 272 -11.54 -18.48 -8.74
C ASN A 272 -10.24 -19.26 -8.47
N GLY A 273 -10.14 -19.85 -7.27
CA GLY A 273 -8.98 -20.66 -6.86
C GLY A 273 -7.78 -19.87 -6.36
N LEU A 274 -7.83 -18.51 -6.33
CA LEU A 274 -6.80 -17.71 -5.69
C LEU A 274 -7.08 -17.53 -4.20
N ALA A 275 -6.09 -17.81 -3.35
CA ALA A 275 -6.13 -17.54 -1.92
C ALA A 275 -5.63 -16.12 -1.61
N SER A 276 -4.59 -15.63 -2.32
CA SER A 276 -4.09 -14.26 -2.18
C SER A 276 -3.34 -13.77 -3.41
N VAL A 277 -3.32 -12.45 -3.57
CA VAL A 277 -2.55 -11.71 -4.57
C VAL A 277 -1.75 -10.63 -3.84
N THR A 278 -0.42 -10.68 -3.95
CA THR A 278 0.49 -9.65 -3.43
C THR A 278 1.10 -8.92 -4.61
N ILE A 279 0.99 -7.59 -4.62
CA ILE A 279 1.58 -6.71 -5.64
C ILE A 279 2.72 -5.93 -5.03
N ILE A 280 3.80 -5.80 -5.81
CA ILE A 280 4.99 -5.04 -5.45
C ILE A 280 5.27 -4.02 -6.56
N ALA A 281 5.18 -2.73 -6.24
CA ALA A 281 5.44 -1.66 -7.19
C ALA A 281 6.05 -0.43 -6.48
N LYS A 282 6.34 0.61 -7.23
CA LYS A 282 6.81 1.88 -6.68
C LYS A 282 5.71 2.60 -5.90
N GLU A 283 4.50 2.66 -6.45
CA GLU A 283 3.38 3.42 -5.92
C GLU A 283 2.40 2.50 -5.17
N GLY A 284 2.07 2.88 -3.94
CA GLY A 284 1.13 2.15 -3.08
C GLY A 284 -0.27 2.07 -3.68
N LYS A 285 -0.78 3.17 -4.28
CA LYS A 285 -2.08 3.19 -4.95
C LYS A 285 -2.18 2.17 -6.10
N VAL A 286 -1.07 1.94 -6.83
CA VAL A 286 -1.01 0.92 -7.89
C VAL A 286 -1.06 -0.48 -7.30
N CYS A 287 -0.31 -0.71 -6.21
CA CYS A 287 -0.35 -2.00 -5.51
C CYS A 287 -1.74 -2.30 -4.95
N ASP A 288 -2.42 -1.32 -4.34
CA ASP A 288 -3.75 -1.47 -3.74
C ASP A 288 -4.79 -1.80 -4.83
N ALA A 289 -4.82 -1.01 -5.92
CA ALA A 289 -5.69 -1.24 -7.06
C ALA A 289 -5.49 -2.63 -7.70
N LEU A 290 -4.23 -2.97 -8.00
CA LEU A 290 -3.93 -4.20 -8.73
C LEU A 290 -4.07 -5.45 -7.86
N SER A 291 -3.82 -5.39 -6.56
CA SER A 291 -4.03 -6.55 -5.69
C SER A 291 -5.49 -6.99 -5.69
N THR A 292 -6.43 -6.04 -5.67
CA THR A 292 -7.87 -6.30 -5.77
C THR A 292 -8.28 -6.74 -7.18
N ALA A 293 -7.86 -5.99 -8.21
CA ALA A 293 -8.23 -6.29 -9.60
C ALA A 293 -7.74 -7.67 -10.05
N LEU A 294 -6.46 -8.02 -9.77
CA LEU A 294 -5.89 -9.29 -10.20
C LEU A 294 -6.44 -10.47 -9.37
N PHE A 295 -6.86 -10.22 -8.12
CA PHE A 295 -7.60 -11.21 -7.35
C PHE A 295 -8.95 -11.52 -8.00
N VAL A 296 -9.67 -10.50 -8.50
CA VAL A 296 -10.93 -10.68 -9.25
C VAL A 296 -10.70 -11.40 -10.58
N MET A 297 -9.62 -11.09 -11.30
CA MET A 297 -9.30 -11.70 -12.60
C MET A 297 -8.97 -13.19 -12.51
N GLY A 298 -8.39 -13.67 -11.43
CA GLY A 298 -7.87 -15.04 -11.31
C GLY A 298 -6.48 -15.23 -11.93
N LEU A 299 -5.89 -16.40 -11.72
CA LEU A 299 -4.48 -16.68 -12.02
C LEU A 299 -4.09 -16.37 -13.48
N GLU A 300 -4.81 -16.95 -14.45
CA GLU A 300 -4.41 -16.86 -15.86
C GLU A 300 -4.50 -15.44 -16.41
N ASP A 301 -5.59 -14.74 -16.09
CA ASP A 301 -5.82 -13.36 -16.54
C ASP A 301 -4.91 -12.37 -15.81
N ALA A 302 -4.59 -12.60 -14.53
CA ALA A 302 -3.60 -11.83 -13.79
C ALA A 302 -2.20 -11.93 -14.43
N VAL A 303 -1.76 -13.13 -14.82
CA VAL A 303 -0.48 -13.34 -15.51
C VAL A 303 -0.48 -12.66 -16.88
N ARG A 304 -1.58 -12.77 -17.64
CA ARG A 304 -1.74 -12.11 -18.94
C ARG A 304 -1.68 -10.58 -18.80
N TYR A 305 -2.38 -10.04 -17.82
CA TYR A 305 -2.39 -8.61 -17.50
C TYR A 305 -0.97 -8.13 -17.13
N TRP A 306 -0.28 -8.83 -16.22
CA TRP A 306 1.09 -8.52 -15.84
C TRP A 306 2.03 -8.44 -17.05
N ARG A 307 2.01 -9.44 -17.95
CA ARG A 307 2.82 -9.44 -19.17
C ARG A 307 2.56 -8.23 -20.06
N SER A 308 1.29 -7.82 -20.17
CA SER A 308 0.89 -6.71 -21.04
C SER A 308 1.27 -5.33 -20.51
N ARG A 309 1.59 -5.20 -19.22
CA ARG A 309 1.79 -3.88 -18.56
C ARG A 309 3.25 -3.55 -18.25
N GLN A 310 4.19 -4.44 -18.46
CA GLN A 310 5.56 -4.27 -17.99
C GLN A 310 6.30 -3.08 -18.63
N GLU A 311 5.96 -2.70 -19.85
CA GLU A 311 6.57 -1.53 -20.52
C GLU A 311 6.01 -0.20 -20.00
N GLU A 312 4.73 -0.15 -19.65
CA GLU A 312 4.03 1.10 -19.26
C GLU A 312 4.00 1.32 -17.75
N GLN A 313 3.75 0.27 -17.00
CA GLN A 313 3.58 0.29 -15.55
C GLN A 313 4.16 -1.00 -14.94
N PRO A 314 5.48 -1.10 -14.81
CA PRO A 314 6.12 -2.31 -14.28
C PRO A 314 5.74 -2.54 -12.81
N PHE A 315 5.34 -3.75 -12.51
CA PHE A 315 5.10 -4.24 -11.16
C PHE A 315 5.48 -5.71 -11.07
N ASP A 316 5.69 -6.19 -9.84
CA ASP A 316 5.90 -7.59 -9.53
C ASP A 316 4.70 -8.15 -8.78
N MET A 317 4.54 -9.48 -8.77
CA MET A 317 3.47 -10.11 -8.04
C MET A 317 3.85 -11.49 -7.48
N ILE A 318 3.17 -11.84 -6.39
CA ILE A 318 3.14 -13.19 -5.83
C ILE A 318 1.67 -13.60 -5.74
N LEU A 319 1.31 -14.68 -6.42
CA LEU A 319 -0.02 -15.26 -6.40
C LEU A 319 0.03 -16.58 -5.61
N VAL A 320 -0.94 -16.80 -4.74
CA VAL A 320 -1.06 -18.04 -3.98
C VAL A 320 -2.42 -18.64 -4.26
N THR A 321 -2.46 -19.91 -4.66
CA THR A 321 -3.72 -20.62 -4.93
C THR A 321 -4.24 -21.36 -3.68
N GLU A 322 -5.51 -21.73 -3.69
CA GLU A 322 -6.13 -22.53 -2.64
C GLU A 322 -5.53 -23.95 -2.56
N GLU A 323 -4.98 -24.46 -3.66
CA GLU A 323 -4.21 -25.71 -3.74
C GLU A 323 -2.79 -25.59 -3.16
N LYS A 324 -2.45 -24.41 -2.61
CA LYS A 324 -1.13 -24.13 -2.00
C LYS A 324 0.00 -24.13 -3.00
N GLU A 325 -0.21 -23.64 -4.19
CA GLU A 325 0.82 -23.33 -5.17
C GLU A 325 1.15 -21.84 -5.13
N VAL A 326 2.42 -21.49 -5.32
CA VAL A 326 2.91 -20.10 -5.32
C VAL A 326 3.45 -19.76 -6.68
N TYR A 327 3.02 -18.63 -7.22
CA TYR A 327 3.48 -18.09 -8.51
C TYR A 327 4.17 -16.76 -8.25
N VAL A 328 5.42 -16.61 -8.70
CA VAL A 328 6.27 -15.44 -8.40
C VAL A 328 6.86 -14.91 -9.71
N THR A 329 6.78 -13.60 -9.94
CA THR A 329 7.42 -12.95 -11.07
C THR A 329 8.94 -13.05 -11.00
N GLU A 330 9.59 -13.11 -12.16
CA GLU A 330 11.01 -13.40 -12.29
C GLU A 330 11.94 -12.43 -11.54
N GLU A 331 11.59 -11.14 -11.51
CA GLU A 331 12.43 -10.09 -10.90
C GLU A 331 12.53 -10.20 -9.36
N ILE A 332 11.52 -10.78 -8.71
CA ILE A 332 11.51 -10.90 -7.25
C ILE A 332 11.71 -12.34 -6.75
N LYS A 333 11.91 -13.30 -7.64
CA LYS A 333 12.05 -14.72 -7.27
C LYS A 333 13.17 -14.97 -6.26
N ASP A 334 14.32 -14.34 -6.46
CA ASP A 334 15.49 -14.52 -5.58
C ASP A 334 15.38 -13.69 -4.28
N ARG A 335 14.39 -12.79 -4.21
CA ARG A 335 14.08 -11.95 -3.04
C ARG A 335 12.97 -12.53 -2.16
N PHE A 336 12.21 -13.50 -2.68
CA PHE A 336 11.15 -14.21 -1.99
C PHE A 336 11.64 -15.55 -1.44
N ASN A 337 11.28 -15.87 -0.19
CA ASN A 337 11.63 -17.13 0.43
C ASN A 337 10.44 -17.67 1.25
N LEU A 338 10.04 -18.92 1.00
CA LEU A 338 9.06 -19.60 1.83
C LEU A 338 9.59 -19.84 3.26
N MET A 339 8.70 -19.76 4.23
CA MET A 339 8.98 -20.23 5.57
C MET A 339 9.11 -21.76 5.59
N LYS A 340 9.88 -22.28 6.54
CA LYS A 340 10.17 -23.72 6.64
C LYS A 340 8.90 -24.58 6.66
N GLU A 341 7.86 -24.11 7.31
CA GLU A 341 6.57 -24.80 7.44
C GLU A 341 5.83 -24.94 6.11
N TYR A 342 6.12 -24.06 5.16
CA TYR A 342 5.53 -23.99 3.82
C TYR A 342 6.50 -24.45 2.71
N SER A 343 7.67 -25.00 3.08
CA SER A 343 8.71 -25.40 2.10
C SER A 343 8.30 -26.50 1.13
N SER A 344 7.19 -27.18 1.39
CA SER A 344 6.61 -28.18 0.46
C SER A 344 5.71 -27.59 -0.61
N MET A 345 5.35 -26.30 -0.53
CA MET A 345 4.54 -25.64 -1.55
C MET A 345 5.36 -25.48 -2.84
N PRO A 346 4.80 -25.88 -3.99
CA PRO A 346 5.44 -25.62 -5.29
C PRO A 346 5.57 -24.12 -5.52
N VAL A 347 6.74 -23.69 -6.03
CA VAL A 347 6.96 -22.28 -6.42
C VAL A 347 7.22 -22.25 -7.93
N HIS A 348 6.31 -21.63 -8.64
CA HIS A 348 6.34 -21.45 -10.09
C HIS A 348 6.84 -20.04 -10.43
N GLN A 349 7.74 -19.95 -11.39
CA GLN A 349 8.22 -18.66 -11.89
C GLN A 349 7.35 -18.18 -13.04
N ILE A 350 6.88 -16.93 -12.97
CA ILE A 350 6.22 -16.23 -14.07
C ILE A 350 7.29 -15.45 -14.83
N VAL A 351 7.38 -15.66 -16.14
CA VAL A 351 8.33 -15.01 -17.05
C VAL A 351 7.63 -14.17 -18.10
N LEU A 352 8.30 -13.14 -18.64
CA LEU A 352 7.75 -12.26 -19.66
C LEU A 352 7.56 -12.98 -21.00
N SER A 353 8.54 -13.78 -21.40
CA SER A 353 8.48 -14.58 -22.63
C SER A 353 8.12 -16.03 -22.32
N GLU A 354 7.12 -16.58 -22.98
CA GLU A 354 6.96 -18.02 -23.13
C GLU A 354 7.86 -18.52 -24.23
#